data_57eb6b8a467a8560b8323cda563c4e58
#
_entry.id   57eb6b8a467a8560b8323cda563c4e58
#
_cell.length_a   1.000
_cell.length_b   1.000
_cell.length_c   1.000
_cell.angle_alpha   90.00
_cell.angle_beta   90.00
_cell.angle_gamma   90.00
#
_symmetry.space_group_name_H-M   'P 1'
#
loop_
_entity.id
_entity.type
_entity.pdbx_description
1 polymer ?
#
loop_
_entity_poly.entity_id
_entity_poly.type
_entity_poly.pdbx_seq_one_letter_code
_entity_poly.pdbx_strand_id
1 'polypeptide(L)'
;MKRYSRPVAASASAVFLACLASVAGAAPATLPDTAAGRLAGELIHHVNAGNPDQMRRWAPTILSADIAPPEQAGFVQKLVVATRDSGGVDVHDVRTHPRQPGLLQVAVKGRRTGRHALFVMEADPAKPDKLALADMVGMQDPSLYAAWPKGPVSQAELQRLINTTLDRLAQADDFSGCLSVSDGKKTIVDECRGLAERNFGVANDHRTRFHIGSLTKMFTAVAVAQLVEAGKLSWDSTLAQLVPEYPDQATARNITVWQLLHHTSGLGDFFVPEFFQNREQYVDPQDFLDLIARQPVLSEPGKQWNYSNSGYVLLGRIIENVSGESYFDYVQQRVFAPAGMADSGFDAIEDITPNLSVGYFRDGPLAAERKAAWMKLPVKGVPAGSSYSTNADLLRFSRALREGELVKPATLAKMFDDPVPAGPGGYAAGFGERLSHGRHIRGHTGGIEGTTANLAIVWETGAAVALTSNEGPAENWLLAERIADLLAAGTVKP
;
A
#
# COMPACT_ATOMS: atom_id res chain seq x y z
N MET A 1 -22.29 -0.43 32.86
CA MET A 1 -21.44 -1.21 31.92
C MET A 1 -21.44 -0.48 30.57
N LYS A 2 -20.42 0.35 30.32
CA LYS A 2 -20.26 1.06 29.05
C LYS A 2 -19.66 0.08 28.07
N ARG A 3 -20.40 -0.25 27.00
CA ARG A 3 -19.88 -1.04 25.87
C ARG A 3 -18.81 -0.21 25.17
N TYR A 4 -17.59 -0.67 25.18
CA TYR A 4 -16.54 -0.17 24.31
C TYR A 4 -16.89 -0.52 22.86
N SER A 5 -17.27 0.48 22.08
CA SER A 5 -17.29 0.38 20.63
C SER A 5 -15.84 0.17 20.16
N ARG A 6 -15.57 -0.94 19.49
CA ARG A 6 -14.29 -1.16 18.80
C ARG A 6 -14.14 -0.06 17.74
N PRO A 7 -12.99 0.61 17.65
CA PRO A 7 -12.73 1.50 16.54
C PRO A 7 -12.55 0.65 15.26
N VAL A 8 -13.51 0.73 14.37
CA VAL A 8 -13.43 0.17 13.02
C VAL A 8 -12.96 1.29 12.12
N ALA A 9 -11.66 1.45 12.01
CA ALA A 9 -11.03 2.21 10.93
C ALA A 9 -9.52 1.87 10.86
N ALA A 10 -9.21 0.59 10.62
CA ALA A 10 -7.97 0.26 9.94
C ALA A 10 -8.39 -0.16 8.54
N SER A 11 -7.92 0.54 7.51
CA SER A 11 -8.12 0.14 6.13
C SER A 11 -7.86 -1.36 6.02
N ALA A 12 -8.80 -2.11 5.47
CA ALA A 12 -8.78 -3.58 5.34
C ALA A 12 -7.48 -4.13 4.72
N SER A 13 -6.70 -3.29 4.06
CA SER A 13 -5.42 -3.61 3.43
C SER A 13 -4.30 -4.06 4.38
N ALA A 14 -4.30 -3.68 5.65
CA ALA A 14 -3.21 -3.99 6.58
C ALA A 14 -3.35 -5.35 7.29
N VAL A 15 -4.54 -5.96 7.29
CA VAL A 15 -4.83 -7.19 8.05
C VAL A 15 -4.56 -8.48 7.26
N PHE A 16 -4.28 -8.41 5.94
CA PHE A 16 -4.45 -9.54 5.02
C PHE A 16 -3.20 -10.33 4.62
N LEU A 17 -2.01 -10.00 5.10
CA LEU A 17 -0.77 -10.52 4.51
C LEU A 17 -0.24 -11.86 5.02
N ALA A 18 -0.86 -12.51 5.98
CA ALA A 18 -0.19 -13.61 6.71
C ALA A 18 -0.41 -15.04 6.17
N CYS A 19 -1.22 -15.30 5.14
CA CYS A 19 -1.60 -16.67 4.79
C CYS A 19 -1.72 -17.02 3.30
N LEU A 20 -0.82 -16.56 2.45
CA LEU A 20 -0.71 -17.09 1.07
C LEU A 20 0.43 -18.11 0.94
N ALA A 21 0.37 -19.19 1.71
CA ALA A 21 1.25 -20.34 1.51
C ALA A 21 0.48 -21.44 0.78
N SER A 22 0.92 -21.73 -0.45
CA SER A 22 0.74 -22.92 -1.28
C SER A 22 -0.63 -23.62 -1.29
N VAL A 23 -1.29 -23.62 -2.45
CA VAL A 23 -2.28 -24.64 -2.81
C VAL A 23 -1.88 -25.29 -4.12
N ALA A 24 -1.36 -26.51 -4.03
CA ALA A 24 -1.33 -27.43 -5.16
C ALA A 24 -2.54 -28.37 -4.99
N GLY A 25 -3.45 -28.39 -5.97
CA GLY A 25 -4.36 -29.49 -6.25
C GLY A 25 -5.32 -29.92 -5.12
N ALA A 26 -6.20 -29.04 -4.65
CA ALA A 26 -7.26 -29.41 -3.72
C ALA A 26 -8.60 -29.63 -4.45
N ALA A 27 -9.42 -30.53 -3.94
CA ALA A 27 -10.84 -30.69 -4.30
C ALA A 27 -11.56 -29.33 -4.19
N PRO A 28 -12.70 -29.13 -4.88
CA PRO A 28 -13.45 -27.87 -4.81
C PRO A 28 -13.70 -27.50 -3.34
N ALA A 29 -13.26 -26.31 -2.96
CA ALA A 29 -13.31 -25.86 -1.58
C ALA A 29 -14.78 -25.67 -1.16
N THR A 30 -15.18 -26.36 -0.09
CA THR A 30 -16.54 -26.26 0.46
C THR A 30 -16.62 -25.14 1.48
N LEU A 31 -17.68 -24.34 1.41
CA LEU A 31 -17.98 -23.35 2.42
C LEU A 31 -18.31 -24.01 3.76
N PRO A 32 -17.83 -23.51 4.89
CA PRO A 32 -18.13 -24.07 6.20
C PRO A 32 -19.60 -23.85 6.58
N ASP A 33 -20.17 -24.77 7.37
CA ASP A 33 -21.50 -24.61 7.94
C ASP A 33 -21.49 -23.66 9.15
N THR A 34 -21.18 -22.39 8.85
CA THR A 34 -21.19 -21.26 9.79
C THR A 34 -22.06 -20.14 9.25
N ALA A 35 -22.40 -19.16 10.08
CA ALA A 35 -23.13 -17.97 9.63
C ALA A 35 -22.42 -17.24 8.48
N ALA A 36 -21.11 -17.01 8.60
CA ALA A 36 -20.31 -16.42 7.53
C ALA A 36 -20.27 -17.28 6.27
N GLY A 37 -20.19 -18.62 6.41
CA GLY A 37 -20.21 -19.54 5.27
C GLY A 37 -21.54 -19.57 4.52
N ARG A 38 -22.67 -19.48 5.22
CA ARG A 38 -24.00 -19.36 4.59
C ARG A 38 -24.14 -18.05 3.83
N LEU A 39 -23.77 -16.91 4.45
CA LEU A 39 -23.77 -15.59 3.80
C LEU A 39 -22.85 -15.55 2.58
N ALA A 40 -21.69 -16.19 2.65
CA ALA A 40 -20.80 -16.37 1.49
C ALA A 40 -21.46 -17.14 0.36
N GLY A 41 -22.19 -18.23 0.67
CA GLY A 41 -22.93 -19.02 -0.29
C GLY A 41 -24.02 -18.20 -1.00
N GLU A 42 -24.79 -17.41 -0.25
CA GLU A 42 -25.80 -16.50 -0.82
C GLU A 42 -25.15 -15.43 -1.72
N LEU A 43 -24.06 -14.83 -1.26
CA LEU A 43 -23.32 -13.83 -2.03
C LEU A 43 -22.83 -14.41 -3.37
N ILE A 44 -22.18 -15.58 -3.34
CA ILE A 44 -21.72 -16.27 -4.54
C ILE A 44 -22.90 -16.63 -5.47
N HIS A 45 -24.01 -17.09 -4.90
CA HIS A 45 -25.24 -17.36 -5.67
C HIS A 45 -25.71 -16.12 -6.41
N HIS A 46 -25.78 -14.97 -5.75
CA HIS A 46 -26.19 -13.71 -6.36
C HIS A 46 -25.21 -13.20 -7.41
N VAL A 47 -23.89 -13.32 -7.18
CA VAL A 47 -22.88 -13.01 -8.20
C VAL A 47 -23.06 -13.89 -9.43
N ASN A 48 -23.28 -15.20 -9.23
CA ASN A 48 -23.46 -16.18 -10.30
C ASN A 48 -24.79 -16.05 -11.05
N ALA A 49 -25.82 -15.47 -10.42
CA ALA A 49 -27.08 -15.13 -11.08
C ALA A 49 -26.91 -14.02 -12.13
N GLY A 50 -25.85 -13.24 -12.10
CA GLY A 50 -25.49 -12.26 -13.13
C GLY A 50 -26.44 -11.07 -13.26
N ASN A 51 -27.21 -10.73 -12.20
CA ASN A 51 -28.14 -9.61 -12.18
C ASN A 51 -27.67 -8.46 -11.29
N PRO A 52 -27.02 -7.41 -11.83
CA PRO A 52 -26.47 -6.30 -11.05
C PRO A 52 -27.52 -5.50 -10.26
N ASP A 53 -28.74 -5.36 -10.81
CA ASP A 53 -29.80 -4.60 -10.12
C ASP A 53 -30.36 -5.39 -8.94
N GLN A 54 -30.45 -6.70 -9.04
CA GLN A 54 -30.80 -7.56 -7.91
C GLN A 54 -29.71 -7.51 -6.85
N MET A 55 -28.44 -7.60 -7.24
CA MET A 55 -27.30 -7.46 -6.33
C MET A 55 -27.34 -6.13 -5.57
N ARG A 56 -27.57 -5.02 -6.26
CA ARG A 56 -27.67 -3.68 -5.67
C ARG A 56 -28.77 -3.58 -4.60
N ARG A 57 -29.88 -4.25 -4.79
CA ARG A 57 -30.99 -4.28 -3.80
C ARG A 57 -30.72 -5.26 -2.65
N TRP A 58 -30.10 -6.39 -2.93
CA TRP A 58 -29.90 -7.45 -1.96
C TRP A 58 -28.68 -7.21 -1.06
N ALA A 59 -27.52 -6.84 -1.60
CA ALA A 59 -26.27 -6.76 -0.84
C ALA A 59 -26.35 -5.87 0.42
N PRO A 60 -27.03 -4.70 0.43
CA PRO A 60 -27.21 -3.94 1.68
C PRO A 60 -27.97 -4.70 2.78
N THR A 61 -28.82 -5.66 2.40
CA THR A 61 -29.67 -6.39 3.36
C THR A 61 -28.87 -7.36 4.23
N ILE A 62 -27.66 -7.77 3.82
CA ILE A 62 -26.80 -8.67 4.59
C ILE A 62 -25.73 -7.93 5.40
N LEU A 63 -25.65 -6.60 5.31
CA LEU A 63 -24.65 -5.80 6.05
C LEU A 63 -25.21 -5.34 7.39
N SER A 64 -24.37 -5.37 8.43
CA SER A 64 -24.68 -4.79 9.73
C SER A 64 -24.72 -3.25 9.63
N ALA A 65 -25.63 -2.62 10.37
CA ALA A 65 -25.67 -1.16 10.49
C ALA A 65 -24.44 -0.56 11.19
N ASP A 66 -23.61 -1.41 11.81
CA ASP A 66 -22.38 -0.99 12.49
C ASP A 66 -21.21 -0.76 11.49
N ILE A 67 -21.32 -1.24 10.23
CA ILE A 67 -20.37 -0.90 9.17
C ILE A 67 -20.65 0.54 8.70
N ALA A 68 -19.60 1.34 8.59
CA ALA A 68 -19.73 2.73 8.16
C ALA A 68 -20.38 2.84 6.75
N PRO A 69 -21.30 3.81 6.52
CA PRO A 69 -22.01 3.91 5.25
C PRO A 69 -21.13 3.98 3.99
N PRO A 70 -19.97 4.67 3.99
CA PRO A 70 -19.07 4.66 2.83
C PRO A 70 -18.47 3.28 2.54
N GLU A 71 -18.16 2.49 3.57
CA GLU A 71 -17.64 1.13 3.45
C GLU A 71 -18.70 0.18 2.88
N GLN A 72 -19.94 0.29 3.39
CA GLN A 72 -21.09 -0.45 2.84
C GLN A 72 -21.28 -0.14 1.36
N ALA A 73 -21.31 1.14 0.99
CA ALA A 73 -21.47 1.56 -0.39
C ALA A 73 -20.33 1.06 -1.30
N GLY A 74 -19.09 1.12 -0.82
CA GLY A 74 -17.92 0.61 -1.51
C GLY A 74 -18.00 -0.90 -1.78
N PHE A 75 -18.34 -1.68 -0.77
CA PHE A 75 -18.49 -3.13 -0.91
C PHE A 75 -19.64 -3.50 -1.88
N VAL A 76 -20.80 -2.87 -1.72
CA VAL A 76 -21.94 -3.08 -2.63
C VAL A 76 -21.56 -2.74 -4.06
N GLN A 77 -20.84 -1.65 -4.30
CA GLN A 77 -20.40 -1.27 -5.64
C GLN A 77 -19.45 -2.32 -6.23
N LYS A 78 -18.48 -2.82 -5.48
CA LYS A 78 -17.58 -3.91 -5.91
C LYS A 78 -18.38 -5.17 -6.31
N LEU A 79 -19.40 -5.55 -5.53
CA LEU A 79 -20.25 -6.69 -5.81
C LEU A 79 -21.11 -6.50 -7.06
N VAL A 80 -21.68 -5.31 -7.26
CA VAL A 80 -22.45 -4.96 -8.47
C VAL A 80 -21.59 -5.09 -9.72
N VAL A 81 -20.36 -4.57 -9.66
CA VAL A 81 -19.38 -4.68 -10.76
C VAL A 81 -18.97 -6.14 -10.98
N ALA A 82 -18.67 -6.89 -9.93
CA ALA A 82 -18.35 -8.31 -10.03
C ALA A 82 -19.49 -9.11 -10.70
N THR A 83 -20.74 -8.86 -10.29
CA THR A 83 -21.93 -9.51 -10.86
C THR A 83 -22.10 -9.20 -12.35
N ARG A 84 -21.84 -7.96 -12.76
CA ARG A 84 -21.92 -7.53 -14.17
C ARG A 84 -20.81 -8.12 -15.04
N ASP A 85 -19.56 -8.13 -14.50
CA ASP A 85 -18.36 -8.30 -15.31
C ASP A 85 -17.75 -9.70 -15.23
N SER A 86 -17.87 -10.41 -14.11
CA SER A 86 -17.14 -11.67 -13.90
C SER A 86 -17.65 -12.84 -14.75
N GLY A 87 -18.92 -12.80 -15.20
CA GLY A 87 -19.59 -13.95 -15.80
C GLY A 87 -19.90 -15.07 -14.80
N GLY A 88 -19.94 -14.74 -13.51
CA GLY A 88 -19.97 -15.65 -12.38
C GLY A 88 -18.57 -15.95 -11.86
N VAL A 89 -18.51 -16.58 -10.67
CA VAL A 89 -17.25 -16.92 -10.00
C VAL A 89 -17.18 -18.39 -9.64
N ASP A 90 -15.97 -18.95 -9.67
CA ASP A 90 -15.64 -20.28 -9.16
C ASP A 90 -14.82 -20.11 -7.87
N VAL A 91 -15.20 -20.89 -6.83
CA VAL A 91 -14.47 -20.90 -5.54
C VAL A 91 -13.24 -21.79 -5.67
N HIS A 92 -12.07 -21.25 -5.31
CA HIS A 92 -10.80 -21.98 -5.36
C HIS A 92 -10.32 -22.42 -3.99
N ASP A 93 -10.55 -21.57 -2.97
CA ASP A 93 -10.06 -21.82 -1.63
C ASP A 93 -10.95 -21.14 -0.60
N VAL A 94 -11.06 -21.77 0.58
CA VAL A 94 -11.84 -21.25 1.70
C VAL A 94 -11.01 -21.42 2.96
N ARG A 95 -10.79 -20.34 3.72
CA ARG A 95 -9.98 -20.35 4.94
C ARG A 95 -10.64 -19.54 6.03
N THR A 96 -10.43 -19.99 7.28
CA THR A 96 -10.66 -19.19 8.47
C THR A 96 -9.33 -18.57 8.91
N HIS A 97 -9.37 -17.31 9.38
CA HIS A 97 -8.16 -16.64 9.80
C HIS A 97 -7.62 -17.26 11.12
N PRO A 98 -6.32 -17.65 11.21
CA PRO A 98 -5.81 -18.41 12.36
C PRO A 98 -5.95 -17.69 13.71
N ARG A 99 -5.89 -16.35 13.71
CA ARG A 99 -6.01 -15.51 14.92
C ARG A 99 -7.40 -14.89 15.10
N GLN A 100 -8.30 -15.06 14.12
CA GLN A 100 -9.66 -14.55 14.13
C GLN A 100 -10.59 -15.60 13.52
N PRO A 101 -10.98 -16.63 14.28
CA PRO A 101 -11.75 -17.76 13.76
C PRO A 101 -13.12 -17.41 13.15
N GLY A 102 -13.66 -16.23 13.48
CA GLY A 102 -14.90 -15.67 12.88
C GLY A 102 -14.70 -15.12 11.47
N LEU A 103 -13.44 -14.80 11.08
CA LEU A 103 -13.12 -14.21 9.80
C LEU A 103 -12.96 -15.29 8.73
N LEU A 104 -13.90 -15.30 7.78
CA LEU A 104 -13.90 -16.18 6.62
C LEU A 104 -13.27 -15.48 5.42
N GLN A 105 -12.38 -16.18 4.74
CA GLN A 105 -11.75 -15.77 3.50
C GLN A 105 -12.13 -16.76 2.41
N VAL A 106 -12.71 -16.27 1.30
CA VAL A 106 -13.12 -17.09 0.16
C VAL A 106 -12.44 -16.56 -1.09
N ALA A 107 -11.50 -17.35 -1.60
CA ALA A 107 -10.80 -17.04 -2.84
C ALA A 107 -11.63 -17.48 -4.05
N VAL A 108 -11.86 -16.58 -4.98
CA VAL A 108 -12.69 -16.80 -6.17
C VAL A 108 -11.97 -16.37 -7.45
N LYS A 109 -12.38 -16.97 -8.57
CA LYS A 109 -11.98 -16.56 -9.93
C LYS A 109 -13.19 -16.22 -10.77
N GLY A 110 -13.20 -15.06 -11.41
CA GLY A 110 -14.21 -14.67 -12.39
C GLY A 110 -14.09 -15.50 -13.66
N ARG A 111 -15.19 -16.15 -14.07
CA ARG A 111 -15.21 -17.04 -15.24
C ARG A 111 -14.90 -16.32 -16.55
N ARG A 112 -15.42 -15.11 -16.73
CA ARG A 112 -15.19 -14.30 -17.94
C ARG A 112 -13.91 -13.50 -17.88
N THR A 113 -13.60 -12.90 -16.74
CA THR A 113 -12.44 -12.01 -16.58
C THR A 113 -11.15 -12.77 -16.32
N GLY A 114 -11.22 -14.02 -15.83
CA GLY A 114 -10.06 -14.78 -15.39
C GLY A 114 -9.39 -14.23 -14.12
N ARG A 115 -9.88 -13.12 -13.58
CA ARG A 115 -9.29 -12.40 -12.44
C ARG A 115 -9.65 -13.06 -11.12
N HIS A 116 -8.74 -12.94 -10.16
CA HIS A 116 -8.93 -13.50 -8.84
C HIS A 116 -9.28 -12.42 -7.81
N ALA A 117 -10.11 -12.79 -6.85
CA ALA A 117 -10.47 -11.94 -5.72
C ALA A 117 -10.61 -12.76 -4.44
N LEU A 118 -10.47 -12.09 -3.32
CA LEU A 118 -10.70 -12.64 -2.00
C LEU A 118 -11.90 -11.91 -1.38
N PHE A 119 -12.98 -12.63 -1.10
CA PHE A 119 -14.04 -12.16 -0.22
C PHE A 119 -13.59 -12.35 1.22
N VAL A 120 -13.69 -11.30 2.01
CA VAL A 120 -13.32 -11.28 3.42
C VAL A 120 -14.52 -10.89 4.23
N MET A 121 -14.99 -11.80 5.08
CA MET A 121 -16.28 -11.67 5.74
C MET A 121 -16.23 -12.15 7.18
N GLU A 122 -16.91 -11.44 8.07
CA GLU A 122 -17.16 -11.87 9.43
C GLU A 122 -18.66 -11.66 9.72
N ALA A 123 -19.34 -12.70 10.19
CA ALA A 123 -20.75 -12.59 10.58
C ALA A 123 -20.87 -11.80 11.88
N ASP A 124 -21.93 -11.00 12.02
CA ASP A 124 -22.25 -10.30 13.26
C ASP A 124 -22.66 -11.34 14.34
N PRO A 125 -21.94 -11.42 15.46
CA PRO A 125 -22.25 -12.40 16.50
C PRO A 125 -23.65 -12.21 17.11
N ALA A 126 -24.18 -10.98 17.09
CA ALA A 126 -25.50 -10.67 17.63
C ALA A 126 -26.62 -10.83 16.59
N LYS A 127 -26.27 -10.81 15.29
CA LYS A 127 -27.19 -10.92 14.16
C LYS A 127 -26.54 -11.81 13.09
N PRO A 128 -26.60 -13.17 13.25
CA PRO A 128 -25.89 -14.10 12.37
C PRO A 128 -26.31 -14.08 10.89
N ASP A 129 -27.40 -13.39 10.56
CA ASP A 129 -27.88 -13.08 9.21
C ASP A 129 -27.28 -11.81 8.61
N LYS A 130 -26.33 -11.15 9.33
CA LYS A 130 -25.62 -9.95 8.90
C LYS A 130 -24.12 -10.14 8.95
N LEU A 131 -23.42 -9.39 8.11
CA LEU A 131 -21.96 -9.26 8.14
C LEU A 131 -21.57 -8.05 8.98
N ALA A 132 -20.72 -8.25 9.99
CA ALA A 132 -20.08 -7.19 10.76
C ALA A 132 -18.82 -6.66 10.06
N LEU A 133 -18.22 -7.48 9.18
CA LEU A 133 -17.13 -7.10 8.28
C LEU A 133 -17.38 -7.72 6.91
N ALA A 134 -17.23 -6.92 5.86
CA ALA A 134 -17.35 -7.36 4.48
C ALA A 134 -16.44 -6.54 3.56
N ASP A 135 -15.55 -7.21 2.85
CA ASP A 135 -14.77 -6.60 1.78
C ASP A 135 -14.49 -7.60 0.64
N MET A 136 -14.16 -7.06 -0.53
CA MET A 136 -13.63 -7.80 -1.67
C MET A 136 -12.34 -7.14 -2.11
N VAL A 137 -11.23 -7.85 -1.97
CA VAL A 137 -9.88 -7.38 -2.31
C VAL A 137 -9.32 -8.15 -3.51
N GLY A 138 -8.41 -7.54 -4.23
CA GLY A 138 -7.69 -8.21 -5.32
C GLY A 138 -6.84 -9.36 -4.79
N MET A 139 -6.62 -10.35 -5.64
CA MET A 139 -5.72 -11.46 -5.37
C MET A 139 -4.98 -11.83 -6.65
N GLN A 140 -3.69 -12.09 -6.56
CA GLN A 140 -2.97 -12.69 -7.68
C GLN A 140 -3.34 -14.17 -7.84
N ASP A 141 -3.21 -14.69 -9.06
CA ASP A 141 -3.33 -16.13 -9.32
C ASP A 141 -2.33 -16.90 -8.43
N PRO A 142 -2.79 -17.76 -7.52
CA PRO A 142 -1.91 -18.50 -6.62
C PRO A 142 -0.88 -19.38 -7.35
N SER A 143 -1.17 -19.78 -8.59
CA SER A 143 -0.28 -20.60 -9.41
C SER A 143 0.95 -19.85 -9.93
N LEU A 144 0.96 -18.52 -9.88
CA LEU A 144 2.09 -17.69 -10.32
C LEU A 144 3.39 -18.08 -9.60
N TYR A 145 3.28 -18.39 -8.32
CA TYR A 145 4.41 -18.66 -7.44
C TYR A 145 4.56 -20.14 -7.05
N ALA A 146 3.76 -21.05 -7.62
CA ALA A 146 3.77 -22.46 -7.23
C ALA A 146 5.13 -23.14 -7.46
N ALA A 147 5.85 -22.70 -8.51
CA ALA A 147 7.18 -23.23 -8.85
C ALA A 147 8.34 -22.42 -8.22
N TRP A 148 8.04 -21.37 -7.44
CA TRP A 148 9.08 -20.54 -6.84
C TRP A 148 9.72 -21.28 -5.67
N PRO A 149 11.07 -21.41 -5.63
CA PRO A 149 11.77 -22.05 -4.53
C PRO A 149 11.65 -21.21 -3.25
N LYS A 150 11.87 -21.84 -2.11
CA LYS A 150 11.90 -21.18 -0.79
C LYS A 150 13.32 -20.86 -0.32
N GLY A 151 14.32 -21.35 -1.01
CA GLY A 151 15.73 -21.21 -0.65
C GLY A 151 16.53 -20.43 -1.72
N PRO A 152 17.87 -20.39 -1.57
CA PRO A 152 18.76 -19.67 -2.45
C PRO A 152 18.64 -20.12 -3.92
N VAL A 153 18.74 -19.16 -4.83
CA VAL A 153 18.72 -19.39 -6.29
C VAL A 153 19.92 -18.76 -6.97
N SER A 154 20.28 -19.25 -8.14
CA SER A 154 21.26 -18.55 -9.00
C SER A 154 20.65 -17.28 -9.60
N GLN A 155 21.50 -16.34 -10.00
CA GLN A 155 21.05 -15.13 -10.68
C GLN A 155 20.26 -15.45 -11.96
N ALA A 156 20.72 -16.43 -12.75
CA ALA A 156 20.03 -16.85 -13.98
C ALA A 156 18.63 -17.42 -13.69
N GLU A 157 18.52 -18.21 -12.64
CA GLU A 157 17.22 -18.75 -12.22
C GLU A 157 16.28 -17.65 -11.69
N LEU A 158 16.80 -16.71 -10.90
CA LEU A 158 16.03 -15.57 -10.44
C LEU A 158 15.48 -14.75 -11.62
N GLN A 159 16.31 -14.45 -12.61
CA GLN A 159 15.90 -13.73 -13.81
C GLN A 159 14.82 -14.49 -14.59
N ARG A 160 15.00 -15.81 -14.76
CA ARG A 160 14.03 -16.67 -15.44
C ARG A 160 12.66 -16.66 -14.72
N LEU A 161 12.65 -16.79 -13.39
CA LEU A 161 11.43 -16.77 -12.57
C LEU A 161 10.72 -15.43 -12.70
N ILE A 162 11.46 -14.32 -12.62
CA ILE A 162 10.92 -12.96 -12.76
C ILE A 162 10.30 -12.79 -14.14
N ASN A 163 11.04 -13.07 -15.22
CA ASN A 163 10.55 -12.87 -16.58
C ASN A 163 9.30 -13.72 -16.86
N THR A 164 9.33 -15.01 -16.48
CA THR A 164 8.16 -15.88 -16.65
C THR A 164 6.93 -15.33 -15.90
N THR A 165 7.13 -14.81 -14.70
CA THR A 165 6.00 -14.26 -13.90
C THR A 165 5.49 -12.95 -14.48
N LEU A 166 6.39 -12.04 -14.87
CA LEU A 166 6.01 -10.77 -15.50
C LEU A 166 5.28 -10.99 -16.84
N ASP A 167 5.74 -11.96 -17.65
CA ASP A 167 5.08 -12.29 -18.92
C ASP A 167 3.67 -12.85 -18.70
N ARG A 168 3.48 -13.71 -17.69
CA ARG A 168 2.15 -14.24 -17.33
C ARG A 168 1.22 -13.12 -16.83
N LEU A 169 1.72 -12.24 -15.96
CA LEU A 169 0.94 -11.11 -15.44
C LEU A 169 0.59 -10.11 -16.57
N ALA A 170 1.52 -9.83 -17.48
CA ALA A 170 1.27 -8.94 -18.61
C ALA A 170 0.29 -9.54 -19.61
N GLN A 171 0.37 -10.85 -19.90
CA GLN A 171 -0.60 -11.57 -20.75
C GLN A 171 -2.00 -11.60 -20.15
N ALA A 172 -2.10 -11.71 -18.81
CA ALA A 172 -3.37 -11.62 -18.09
C ALA A 172 -3.90 -10.18 -17.95
N ASP A 173 -3.14 -9.20 -18.48
CA ASP A 173 -3.43 -7.78 -18.31
C ASP A 173 -3.55 -7.36 -16.83
N ASP A 174 -2.66 -7.95 -15.98
CA ASP A 174 -2.60 -7.73 -14.53
C ASP A 174 -1.32 -7.02 -14.08
N PHE A 175 -0.42 -6.67 -15.01
CA PHE A 175 0.77 -5.89 -14.76
C PHE A 175 1.08 -4.94 -15.92
N SER A 176 1.32 -3.69 -15.59
CA SER A 176 1.90 -2.67 -16.46
C SER A 176 2.83 -1.81 -15.61
N GLY A 177 4.13 -1.86 -15.88
CA GLY A 177 5.14 -1.19 -15.07
C GLY A 177 6.53 -1.73 -15.27
N CYS A 178 7.42 -1.45 -14.33
CA CYS A 178 8.81 -1.89 -14.32
C CYS A 178 9.18 -2.60 -13.01
N LEU A 179 10.14 -3.52 -13.10
CA LEU A 179 10.75 -4.22 -11.97
C LEU A 179 12.26 -4.25 -12.15
N SER A 180 13.00 -3.82 -11.12
CA SER A 180 14.46 -3.82 -11.12
C SER A 180 14.98 -4.46 -9.84
N VAL A 181 16.03 -5.27 -9.95
CA VAL A 181 16.67 -5.97 -8.82
C VAL A 181 18.15 -5.62 -8.79
N SER A 182 18.64 -5.26 -7.62
CA SER A 182 20.07 -5.06 -7.33
C SER A 182 20.60 -6.15 -6.41
N ASP A 183 21.83 -6.58 -6.63
CA ASP A 183 22.57 -7.47 -5.72
C ASP A 183 23.28 -6.71 -4.58
N GLY A 184 23.02 -5.40 -4.46
CA GLY A 184 23.66 -4.47 -3.54
C GLY A 184 24.86 -3.74 -4.12
N LYS A 185 25.32 -4.11 -5.33
CA LYS A 185 26.42 -3.46 -6.06
C LYS A 185 26.01 -2.96 -7.42
N LYS A 186 25.22 -3.75 -8.14
CA LYS A 186 24.75 -3.45 -9.50
C LYS A 186 23.33 -3.97 -9.69
N THR A 187 22.63 -3.40 -10.65
CA THR A 187 21.36 -3.94 -11.14
C THR A 187 21.62 -5.26 -11.88
N ILE A 188 20.90 -6.31 -11.52
CA ILE A 188 21.03 -7.67 -12.07
C ILE A 188 19.79 -8.11 -12.85
N VAL A 189 18.64 -7.48 -12.64
CA VAL A 189 17.40 -7.61 -13.41
C VAL A 189 16.84 -6.22 -13.61
N ASP A 190 16.34 -5.93 -14.81
CA ASP A 190 15.73 -4.64 -15.14
C ASP A 190 14.74 -4.84 -16.30
N GLU A 191 13.46 -4.94 -15.99
CA GLU A 191 12.42 -5.39 -16.92
C GLU A 191 11.20 -4.50 -16.83
N CYS A 192 10.62 -4.14 -17.99
CA CYS A 192 9.36 -3.40 -18.08
C CYS A 192 8.35 -4.18 -18.93
N ARG A 193 7.06 -4.05 -18.61
CA ARG A 193 5.95 -4.63 -19.37
C ARG A 193 4.78 -3.65 -19.42
N GLY A 194 3.89 -3.83 -20.40
CA GLY A 194 2.66 -3.06 -20.52
C GLY A 194 2.89 -1.65 -21.07
N LEU A 195 1.88 -0.80 -20.89
CA LEU A 195 1.80 0.53 -21.50
C LEU A 195 1.82 1.64 -20.44
N ALA A 196 2.73 2.58 -20.61
CA ALA A 196 2.79 3.82 -19.82
C ALA A 196 1.58 4.72 -20.10
N GLU A 197 1.12 4.70 -21.36
CA GLU A 197 -0.07 5.42 -21.80
C GLU A 197 -0.84 4.55 -22.82
N ARG A 198 -2.12 4.27 -22.53
CA ARG A 198 -2.92 3.32 -23.29
C ARG A 198 -3.60 3.92 -24.52
N ASN A 199 -3.94 5.23 -24.49
CA ASN A 199 -4.64 5.84 -25.63
C ASN A 199 -3.74 5.94 -26.88
N PHE A 200 -2.44 6.16 -26.68
CA PHE A 200 -1.45 6.24 -27.76
C PHE A 200 -0.58 4.98 -27.89
N GLY A 201 -0.79 3.98 -27.03
CA GLY A 201 -0.03 2.75 -27.06
C GLY A 201 1.44 2.90 -26.70
N VAL A 202 1.77 3.86 -25.84
CA VAL A 202 3.16 4.11 -25.40
C VAL A 202 3.58 3.05 -24.39
N ALA A 203 4.62 2.27 -24.72
CA ALA A 203 5.12 1.23 -23.84
C ALA A 203 5.85 1.80 -22.61
N ASN A 204 5.81 1.06 -21.50
CA ASN A 204 6.71 1.33 -20.37
C ASN A 204 8.16 1.04 -20.76
N ASP A 205 9.06 1.92 -20.35
CA ASP A 205 10.52 1.74 -20.45
C ASP A 205 11.23 2.17 -19.15
N HIS A 206 12.56 2.03 -19.08
CA HIS A 206 13.34 2.36 -17.88
C HIS A 206 13.37 3.85 -17.53
N ARG A 207 12.88 4.73 -18.41
CA ARG A 207 12.72 6.17 -18.17
C ARG A 207 11.31 6.54 -17.75
N THR A 208 10.39 5.57 -17.79
CA THR A 208 9.01 5.82 -17.35
C THR A 208 9.01 6.17 -15.86
N ARG A 209 8.46 7.34 -15.55
CA ARG A 209 8.24 7.82 -14.19
C ARG A 209 6.86 7.36 -13.74
N PHE A 210 6.81 6.84 -12.53
CA PHE A 210 5.57 6.35 -11.93
C PHE A 210 5.29 7.10 -10.64
N HIS A 211 4.03 7.43 -10.38
CA HIS A 211 3.65 7.76 -9.02
C HIS A 211 3.92 6.55 -8.11
N ILE A 212 4.46 6.80 -6.92
CA ILE A 212 4.94 5.73 -6.04
C ILE A 212 4.17 5.64 -4.73
N GLY A 213 3.07 6.41 -4.61
CA GLY A 213 2.21 6.37 -3.43
C GLY A 213 3.00 6.56 -2.14
N SER A 214 2.73 5.71 -1.16
CA SER A 214 3.29 5.82 0.20
C SER A 214 4.80 5.58 0.32
N LEU A 215 5.52 5.20 -0.76
CA LEU A 215 6.98 5.18 -0.71
C LEU A 215 7.55 6.57 -0.36
N THR A 216 6.82 7.63 -0.69
CA THR A 216 7.14 9.03 -0.31
C THR A 216 7.42 9.18 1.18
N LYS A 217 6.80 8.38 2.04
CA LYS A 217 7.00 8.43 3.49
C LYS A 217 8.44 8.18 3.91
N MET A 218 9.17 7.34 3.17
CA MET A 218 10.59 7.11 3.43
C MET A 218 11.41 8.38 3.25
N PHE A 219 11.10 9.17 2.23
CA PHE A 219 11.79 10.44 1.96
C PHE A 219 11.46 11.50 3.02
N THR A 220 10.20 11.57 3.43
CA THR A 220 9.75 12.44 4.54
C THR A 220 10.47 12.08 5.84
N ALA A 221 10.58 10.79 6.17
CA ALA A 221 11.26 10.34 7.37
C ALA A 221 12.77 10.66 7.35
N VAL A 222 13.42 10.51 6.19
CA VAL A 222 14.84 10.92 6.00
C VAL A 222 14.99 12.43 6.19
N ALA A 223 14.11 13.24 5.63
CA ALA A 223 14.13 14.70 5.80
C ALA A 223 14.00 15.12 7.28
N VAL A 224 13.08 14.48 8.01
CA VAL A 224 12.95 14.69 9.47
C VAL A 224 14.23 14.30 10.20
N ALA A 225 14.81 13.15 9.88
CA ALA A 225 16.05 12.66 10.49
C ALA A 225 17.23 13.61 10.26
N GLN A 226 17.34 14.22 9.06
CA GLN A 226 18.35 15.24 8.76
C GLN A 226 18.17 16.48 9.64
N LEU A 227 16.93 16.91 9.91
CA LEU A 227 16.65 18.05 10.79
C LEU A 227 16.96 17.72 12.25
N VAL A 228 16.77 16.47 12.68
CA VAL A 228 17.23 15.99 14.00
C VAL A 228 18.75 16.03 14.09
N GLU A 229 19.48 15.56 13.08
CA GLU A 229 20.95 15.62 13.02
C GLU A 229 21.48 17.07 13.06
N ALA A 230 20.76 17.97 12.45
CA ALA A 230 21.07 19.39 12.48
C ALA A 230 20.73 20.07 13.81
N GLY A 231 20.16 19.36 14.78
CA GLY A 231 19.75 19.89 16.09
C GLY A 231 18.60 20.89 16.01
N LYS A 232 17.87 20.92 14.90
CA LYS A 232 16.74 21.82 14.68
C LYS A 232 15.45 21.34 15.33
N LEU A 233 15.30 20.04 15.56
CA LEU A 233 14.23 19.40 16.33
C LEU A 233 14.74 18.11 16.97
N SER A 234 13.96 17.52 17.88
CA SER A 234 14.25 16.20 18.46
C SER A 234 13.12 15.21 18.15
N TRP A 235 13.39 13.92 18.30
CA TRP A 235 12.37 12.87 18.19
C TRP A 235 11.18 13.08 19.15
N ASP A 236 11.44 13.70 20.31
CA ASP A 236 10.46 13.98 21.36
C ASP A 236 9.82 15.38 21.24
N SER A 237 10.24 16.19 20.27
CA SER A 237 9.58 17.47 20.00
C SER A 237 8.11 17.26 19.71
N THR A 238 7.24 18.07 20.30
CA THR A 238 5.80 17.92 20.13
C THR A 238 5.27 18.64 18.87
N LEU A 239 4.17 18.17 18.34
CA LEU A 239 3.48 18.82 17.22
C LEU A 239 3.14 20.29 17.58
N ALA A 240 2.70 20.56 18.84
CA ALA A 240 2.39 21.91 19.29
C ALA A 240 3.60 22.86 19.28
N GLN A 241 4.79 22.33 19.53
CA GLN A 241 6.04 23.14 19.47
C GLN A 241 6.44 23.48 18.04
N LEU A 242 6.22 22.56 17.11
CA LEU A 242 6.73 22.64 15.73
C LEU A 242 5.71 23.19 14.74
N VAL A 243 4.41 23.07 15.05
CA VAL A 243 3.29 23.58 14.25
C VAL A 243 2.35 24.37 15.15
N PRO A 244 2.74 25.60 15.60
CA PRO A 244 1.94 26.40 16.52
C PRO A 244 0.58 26.83 15.93
N GLU A 245 0.47 26.82 14.60
CA GLU A 245 -0.77 27.12 13.86
C GLU A 245 -1.74 25.93 13.78
N TYR A 246 -1.38 24.72 14.25
CA TYR A 246 -2.29 23.58 14.25
C TYR A 246 -3.53 23.86 15.13
N PRO A 247 -4.76 23.70 14.62
CA PRO A 247 -5.97 24.18 15.33
C PRO A 247 -6.20 23.53 16.69
N ASP A 248 -5.99 22.20 16.81
CA ASP A 248 -6.15 21.47 18.07
C ASP A 248 -4.83 21.39 18.85
N GLN A 249 -4.50 22.49 19.53
CA GLN A 249 -3.30 22.59 20.35
C GLN A 249 -3.35 21.67 21.58
N ALA A 250 -4.51 21.27 22.05
CA ALA A 250 -4.64 20.37 23.18
C ALA A 250 -4.16 18.96 22.82
N THR A 251 -4.57 18.45 21.67
CA THR A 251 -4.11 17.18 21.10
C THR A 251 -2.63 17.27 20.68
N ALA A 252 -2.22 18.36 20.02
CA ALA A 252 -0.89 18.54 19.49
C ALA A 252 0.22 18.52 20.58
N ARG A 253 -0.05 18.93 21.83
CA ARG A 253 0.90 18.85 22.94
C ARG A 253 1.31 17.42 23.34
N ASN A 254 0.47 16.44 23.00
CA ASN A 254 0.66 15.05 23.39
C ASN A 254 1.23 14.18 22.26
N ILE A 255 1.39 14.74 21.06
CA ILE A 255 1.88 14.03 19.88
C ILE A 255 3.33 14.45 19.62
N THR A 256 4.24 13.47 19.56
CA THR A 256 5.65 13.70 19.25
C THR A 256 5.98 13.36 17.79
N VAL A 257 7.12 13.88 17.31
CA VAL A 257 7.67 13.54 15.98
C VAL A 257 7.86 12.03 15.85
N TRP A 258 8.36 11.36 16.90
CA TRP A 258 8.51 9.90 16.92
C TRP A 258 7.19 9.17 16.69
N GLN A 259 6.13 9.60 17.35
CA GLN A 259 4.82 8.99 17.22
C GLN A 259 4.20 9.22 15.83
N LEU A 260 4.44 10.38 15.20
CA LEU A 260 4.02 10.65 13.82
C LEU A 260 4.73 9.70 12.84
N LEU A 261 6.07 9.55 12.96
CA LEU A 261 6.89 8.67 12.12
C LEU A 261 6.49 7.19 12.23
N HIS A 262 6.04 6.75 13.41
CA HIS A 262 5.71 5.35 13.72
C HIS A 262 4.23 5.02 13.63
N HIS A 263 3.39 5.95 13.14
CA HIS A 263 1.93 5.77 13.08
C HIS A 263 1.28 5.44 14.43
N THR A 264 1.81 6.03 15.51
CA THR A 264 1.26 5.86 16.88
C THR A 264 0.71 7.17 17.45
N SER A 265 0.53 8.20 16.62
CA SER A 265 -0.01 9.50 17.05
C SER A 265 -1.48 9.44 17.45
N GLY A 266 -2.22 8.42 17.03
CA GLY A 266 -3.66 8.30 17.25
C GLY A 266 -4.52 9.19 16.36
N LEU A 267 -3.94 9.96 15.45
CA LEU A 267 -4.67 10.82 14.53
C LEU A 267 -5.49 10.01 13.51
N GLY A 268 -6.68 10.48 13.19
CA GLY A 268 -7.46 10.00 12.05
C GLY A 268 -6.84 10.37 10.70
N ASP A 269 -7.41 9.85 9.62
CA ASP A 269 -6.89 10.09 8.28
C ASP A 269 -7.63 11.22 7.57
N PHE A 270 -6.94 11.97 6.70
CA PHE A 270 -7.52 13.01 5.87
C PHE A 270 -8.22 12.48 4.62
N PHE A 271 -8.07 11.20 4.26
CA PHE A 271 -8.77 10.57 3.15
C PHE A 271 -10.26 10.36 3.49
N VAL A 272 -10.98 11.46 3.56
CA VAL A 272 -12.42 11.52 3.84
C VAL A 272 -13.17 12.09 2.64
N PRO A 273 -14.50 11.93 2.54
CA PRO A 273 -15.29 12.45 1.42
C PRO A 273 -15.06 13.94 1.13
N GLU A 274 -14.86 14.76 2.17
CA GLU A 274 -14.58 16.20 2.05
C GLU A 274 -13.30 16.45 1.24
N PHE A 275 -12.21 15.69 1.49
CA PHE A 275 -10.98 15.78 0.72
C PHE A 275 -11.21 15.47 -0.75
N PHE A 276 -11.88 14.36 -1.07
CA PHE A 276 -12.09 13.95 -2.46
C PHE A 276 -13.02 14.88 -3.25
N GLN A 277 -13.92 15.59 -2.56
CA GLN A 277 -14.84 16.55 -3.17
C GLN A 277 -14.21 17.92 -3.43
N ASN A 278 -13.17 18.27 -2.66
CA ASN A 278 -12.54 19.60 -2.68
C ASN A 278 -11.01 19.51 -2.77
N ARG A 279 -10.48 18.47 -3.41
CA ARG A 279 -9.05 18.15 -3.42
C ARG A 279 -8.17 19.25 -4.01
N GLU A 280 -8.74 20.15 -4.85
CA GLU A 280 -8.08 21.34 -5.38
C GLU A 280 -7.69 22.36 -4.31
N GLN A 281 -8.25 22.27 -3.11
CA GLN A 281 -7.93 23.11 -1.96
C GLN A 281 -6.75 22.57 -1.13
N TYR A 282 -6.26 21.35 -1.42
CA TYR A 282 -5.25 20.65 -0.63
C TYR A 282 -4.00 20.40 -1.46
N VAL A 283 -3.16 21.41 -1.58
CA VAL A 283 -1.95 21.40 -2.43
C VAL A 283 -0.66 21.37 -1.58
N ASP A 284 -0.58 22.20 -0.57
CA ASP A 284 0.57 22.32 0.33
C ASP A 284 0.24 21.74 1.72
N PRO A 285 1.23 21.27 2.50
CA PRO A 285 0.98 20.65 3.80
C PRO A 285 0.11 21.47 4.76
N GLN A 286 0.23 22.81 4.71
CA GLN A 286 -0.58 23.69 5.57
C GLN A 286 -2.08 23.64 5.26
N ASP A 287 -2.48 23.33 4.03
CA ASP A 287 -3.88 23.34 3.60
C ASP A 287 -4.69 22.20 4.29
N PHE A 288 -3.99 21.20 4.78
CA PHE A 288 -4.59 20.03 5.43
C PHE A 288 -4.82 20.21 6.95
N LEU A 289 -4.27 21.25 7.57
CA LEU A 289 -4.26 21.36 9.03
C LEU A 289 -5.67 21.36 9.63
N ASP A 290 -6.59 22.15 9.08
CA ASP A 290 -7.97 22.21 9.52
C ASP A 290 -8.71 20.91 9.27
N LEU A 291 -8.50 20.28 8.11
CA LEU A 291 -9.12 19.00 7.78
C LEU A 291 -8.67 17.90 8.75
N ILE A 292 -7.37 17.82 9.02
CA ILE A 292 -6.80 16.83 9.95
C ILE A 292 -7.31 17.07 11.37
N ALA A 293 -7.32 18.33 11.83
CA ALA A 293 -7.75 18.68 13.20
C ALA A 293 -9.22 18.35 13.48
N ARG A 294 -10.07 18.32 12.45
CA ARG A 294 -11.49 17.93 12.57
C ARG A 294 -11.72 16.42 12.57
N GLN A 295 -10.70 15.61 12.22
CA GLN A 295 -10.87 14.15 12.24
C GLN A 295 -10.86 13.62 13.68
N PRO A 296 -11.64 12.57 13.97
CA PRO A 296 -11.65 11.97 15.30
C PRO A 296 -10.28 11.41 15.66
N VAL A 297 -9.86 11.59 16.91
CA VAL A 297 -8.71 10.90 17.48
C VAL A 297 -9.10 9.44 17.74
N LEU A 298 -8.37 8.50 17.15
CA LEU A 298 -8.68 7.07 17.16
C LEU A 298 -8.17 6.36 18.41
N SER A 299 -7.07 6.87 19.00
CA SER A 299 -6.46 6.33 20.22
C SER A 299 -5.62 7.39 20.91
N GLU A 300 -5.30 7.18 22.19
CA GLU A 300 -4.29 7.99 22.87
C GLU A 300 -2.93 7.87 22.16
N PRO A 301 -2.16 8.98 22.02
CA PRO A 301 -0.83 8.95 21.43
C PRO A 301 0.09 7.94 22.11
N GLY A 302 0.82 7.16 21.32
CA GLY A 302 1.74 6.12 21.78
C GLY A 302 1.09 4.79 22.19
N LYS A 303 -0.24 4.64 22.14
CA LYS A 303 -0.93 3.43 22.63
C LYS A 303 -1.24 2.39 21.57
N GLN A 304 -1.51 2.81 20.35
CA GLN A 304 -1.89 1.91 19.28
C GLN A 304 -1.22 2.32 17.97
N TRP A 305 -0.88 1.33 17.17
CA TRP A 305 -0.48 1.55 15.79
C TRP A 305 -1.71 1.73 14.92
N ASN A 306 -1.82 2.90 14.29
CA ASN A 306 -2.88 3.21 13.33
C ASN A 306 -2.21 3.96 12.16
N TYR A 307 -2.14 3.31 11.00
CA TYR A 307 -1.57 3.94 9.81
C TYR A 307 -2.29 5.26 9.52
N SER A 308 -1.54 6.34 9.43
CA SER A 308 -2.09 7.69 9.27
C SER A 308 -1.32 8.49 8.22
N ASN A 309 -1.98 8.82 7.11
CA ASN A 309 -1.45 9.76 6.14
C ASN A 309 -1.41 11.17 6.70
N SER A 310 -2.38 11.54 7.54
CA SER A 310 -2.40 12.82 8.25
C SER A 310 -1.12 13.07 9.04
N GLY A 311 -0.59 12.05 9.72
CA GLY A 311 0.67 12.18 10.46
C GLY A 311 1.84 12.58 9.58
N TYR A 312 1.92 12.05 8.36
CA TYR A 312 2.99 12.37 7.41
C TYR A 312 2.82 13.72 6.73
N VAL A 313 1.60 14.18 6.50
CA VAL A 313 1.35 15.56 6.06
C VAL A 313 1.82 16.54 7.13
N LEU A 314 1.54 16.27 8.42
CA LEU A 314 2.02 17.08 9.53
C LEU A 314 3.56 17.06 9.65
N LEU A 315 4.23 15.92 9.37
CA LEU A 315 5.69 15.87 9.27
C LEU A 315 6.21 16.77 8.14
N GLY A 316 5.51 16.83 7.01
CA GLY A 316 5.83 17.78 5.94
C GLY A 316 5.74 19.23 6.41
N ARG A 317 4.67 19.60 7.14
CA ARG A 317 4.53 20.92 7.71
C ARG A 317 5.62 21.24 8.76
N ILE A 318 5.99 20.25 9.56
CA ILE A 318 7.12 20.38 10.50
C ILE A 318 8.42 20.67 9.75
N ILE A 319 8.68 19.97 8.63
CA ILE A 319 9.86 20.23 7.80
C ILE A 319 9.87 21.68 7.32
N GLU A 320 8.74 22.21 6.83
CA GLU A 320 8.62 23.60 6.37
C GLU A 320 8.89 24.60 7.49
N ASN A 321 8.23 24.45 8.64
CA ASN A 321 8.37 25.38 9.76
C ASN A 321 9.80 25.41 10.32
N VAL A 322 10.46 24.24 10.36
CA VAL A 322 11.80 24.10 10.96
C VAL A 322 12.92 24.46 9.99
N SER A 323 12.75 24.16 8.70
CA SER A 323 13.76 24.46 7.68
C SER A 323 13.65 25.90 7.15
N GLY A 324 12.44 26.44 7.03
CA GLY A 324 12.12 27.64 6.29
C GLY A 324 12.06 27.46 4.77
N GLU A 325 12.12 26.22 4.30
CA GLU A 325 12.01 25.83 2.88
C GLU A 325 10.67 25.13 2.66
N SER A 326 10.13 25.13 1.42
CA SER A 326 8.97 24.28 1.12
C SER A 326 9.34 22.80 1.31
N TYR A 327 8.37 21.97 1.70
CA TYR A 327 8.60 20.53 1.82
C TYR A 327 9.17 19.93 0.53
N PHE A 328 8.65 20.36 -0.61
CA PHE A 328 9.04 19.85 -1.93
C PHE A 328 10.49 20.23 -2.27
N ASP A 329 10.87 21.48 -2.04
CA ASP A 329 12.24 21.96 -2.27
C ASP A 329 13.23 21.27 -1.32
N TYR A 330 12.85 21.12 -0.05
CA TYR A 330 13.69 20.43 0.92
C TYR A 330 13.98 18.97 0.49
N VAL A 331 12.96 18.21 0.14
CA VAL A 331 13.14 16.82 -0.29
C VAL A 331 13.93 16.75 -1.59
N GLN A 332 13.63 17.62 -2.56
CA GLN A 332 14.36 17.68 -3.83
C GLN A 332 15.86 17.94 -3.62
N GLN A 333 16.20 18.92 -2.78
CA GLN A 333 17.58 19.36 -2.60
C GLN A 333 18.37 18.53 -1.58
N ARG A 334 17.70 17.98 -0.56
CA ARG A 334 18.36 17.31 0.57
C ARG A 334 18.22 15.79 0.57
N VAL A 335 17.28 15.24 -0.22
CA VAL A 335 17.09 13.80 -0.32
C VAL A 335 17.34 13.32 -1.75
N PHE A 336 16.62 13.85 -2.75
CA PHE A 336 16.71 13.35 -4.11
C PHE A 336 18.05 13.69 -4.77
N ALA A 337 18.47 14.93 -4.72
CA ALA A 337 19.72 15.35 -5.36
C ALA A 337 20.96 14.65 -4.78
N PRO A 338 21.17 14.55 -3.44
CA PRO A 338 22.29 13.81 -2.88
C PRO A 338 22.25 12.30 -3.19
N ALA A 339 21.05 11.69 -3.27
CA ALA A 339 20.90 10.29 -3.65
C ALA A 339 21.08 10.05 -5.16
N GLY A 340 21.24 11.09 -5.98
CA GLY A 340 21.32 10.99 -7.43
C GLY A 340 20.00 10.61 -8.12
N MET A 341 18.85 10.94 -7.50
CA MET A 341 17.49 10.65 -7.98
C MET A 341 17.00 11.74 -8.94
N ALA A 342 17.62 11.83 -10.13
CA ALA A 342 17.34 12.90 -11.09
C ALA A 342 15.95 12.79 -11.76
N ASP A 343 15.34 11.61 -11.74
CA ASP A 343 14.05 11.31 -12.35
C ASP A 343 12.92 11.19 -11.32
N SER A 344 13.12 11.77 -10.13
CA SER A 344 12.16 11.77 -9.02
C SER A 344 11.75 13.19 -8.65
N GLY A 345 10.49 13.34 -8.22
CA GLY A 345 9.96 14.66 -7.85
C GLY A 345 8.51 14.59 -7.41
N PHE A 346 7.93 15.78 -7.33
CA PHE A 346 6.52 15.98 -7.06
C PHE A 346 5.91 16.76 -8.23
N ASP A 347 4.78 16.32 -8.70
CA ASP A 347 4.02 16.99 -9.75
C ASP A 347 2.64 17.39 -9.26
N ALA A 348 2.10 18.43 -9.82
CA ALA A 348 0.68 18.72 -9.79
C ALA A 348 0.01 18.08 -11.02
N ILE A 349 -1.28 17.75 -10.92
CA ILE A 349 -2.04 17.09 -12.00
C ILE A 349 -2.07 17.91 -13.30
N GLU A 350 -1.82 19.21 -13.22
CA GLU A 350 -1.76 20.14 -14.35
C GLU A 350 -0.34 20.31 -14.92
N ASP A 351 0.69 19.76 -14.26
CA ASP A 351 2.07 19.87 -14.72
C ASP A 351 2.34 18.97 -15.92
N ILE A 352 3.22 19.44 -16.81
CA ILE A 352 3.75 18.60 -17.89
C ILE A 352 5.03 17.95 -17.39
N THR A 353 4.90 16.72 -16.88
CA THR A 353 6.04 15.93 -16.41
C THR A 353 6.45 14.93 -17.48
N PRO A 354 7.60 15.10 -18.16
CA PRO A 354 8.03 14.20 -19.23
C PRO A 354 8.17 12.74 -18.73
N ASN A 355 7.75 11.79 -19.55
CA ASN A 355 7.77 10.35 -19.28
C ASN A 355 6.94 9.90 -18.06
N LEU A 356 6.07 10.72 -17.52
CA LEU A 356 5.15 10.31 -16.46
C LEU A 356 4.06 9.40 -17.03
N SER A 357 3.90 8.22 -16.43
CA SER A 357 2.87 7.27 -16.84
C SER A 357 1.48 7.73 -16.42
N VAL A 358 0.48 7.37 -17.21
CA VAL A 358 -0.92 7.50 -16.83
C VAL A 358 -1.31 6.34 -15.92
N GLY A 359 -1.83 6.64 -14.74
CA GLY A 359 -2.35 5.63 -13.82
C GLY A 359 -3.70 5.07 -14.27
N TYR A 360 -3.91 3.76 -14.09
CA TYR A 360 -5.15 3.06 -14.42
C TYR A 360 -5.66 2.22 -13.26
N PHE A 361 -6.97 2.16 -13.08
CA PHE A 361 -7.61 1.36 -12.04
C PHE A 361 -8.84 0.63 -12.58
N ARG A 362 -9.36 -0.30 -11.79
CA ARG A 362 -10.63 -0.99 -12.04
C ARG A 362 -11.60 -0.71 -10.90
N ASP A 363 -12.89 -0.65 -11.17
CA ASP A 363 -13.95 -0.41 -10.16
C ASP A 363 -14.16 -1.61 -9.20
N GLY A 364 -13.22 -2.50 -9.15
CA GLY A 364 -13.20 -3.68 -8.28
C GLY A 364 -12.32 -4.79 -8.84
N PRO A 365 -11.94 -5.76 -8.01
CA PRO A 365 -10.99 -6.81 -8.39
C PRO A 365 -11.43 -7.67 -9.59
N LEU A 366 -12.72 -7.91 -9.73
CA LEU A 366 -13.30 -8.72 -10.82
C LEU A 366 -13.81 -7.88 -11.98
N ALA A 367 -13.60 -6.56 -11.99
CA ALA A 367 -14.00 -5.67 -13.07
C ALA A 367 -13.26 -5.99 -14.38
N ALA A 368 -13.97 -5.92 -15.52
CA ALA A 368 -13.40 -6.14 -16.84
C ALA A 368 -12.64 -4.90 -17.34
N GLU A 369 -13.26 -3.72 -17.19
CA GLU A 369 -12.76 -2.48 -17.77
C GLU A 369 -11.80 -1.73 -16.85
N ARG A 370 -10.83 -1.05 -17.45
CA ARG A 370 -9.96 -0.05 -16.80
C ARG A 370 -10.47 1.35 -17.04
N LYS A 371 -10.11 2.23 -16.09
CA LYS A 371 -10.33 3.67 -16.16
C LYS A 371 -9.02 4.38 -15.87
N ALA A 372 -8.79 5.54 -16.48
CA ALA A 372 -7.69 6.41 -16.10
C ALA A 372 -7.95 7.03 -14.72
N ALA A 373 -6.90 7.13 -13.93
CA ALA A 373 -6.99 7.49 -12.50
C ALA A 373 -6.94 9.00 -12.23
N TRP A 374 -6.95 9.86 -13.25
CA TRP A 374 -6.82 11.32 -13.09
C TRP A 374 -7.70 11.92 -12.00
N MET A 375 -8.96 11.45 -11.95
CA MET A 375 -9.95 11.94 -10.98
C MET A 375 -9.82 11.29 -9.60
N LYS A 376 -8.84 10.42 -9.38
CA LYS A 376 -8.62 9.69 -8.12
C LYS A 376 -7.37 10.13 -7.39
N LEU A 377 -6.44 10.75 -8.10
CA LEU A 377 -5.19 11.24 -7.53
C LEU A 377 -5.40 12.54 -6.74
N PRO A 378 -4.58 12.82 -5.72
CA PRO A 378 -4.41 14.17 -5.19
C PRO A 378 -4.02 15.14 -6.31
N VAL A 379 -4.35 16.42 -6.16
CA VAL A 379 -3.96 17.43 -7.15
C VAL A 379 -2.44 17.57 -7.24
N LYS A 380 -1.75 17.40 -6.11
CA LYS A 380 -0.29 17.37 -6.03
C LYS A 380 0.15 16.25 -5.10
N GLY A 381 1.31 15.69 -5.33
CA GLY A 381 1.92 14.75 -4.40
C GLY A 381 2.15 15.40 -3.03
N VAL A 382 1.88 14.67 -1.95
CA VAL A 382 1.96 15.16 -0.56
C VAL A 382 3.04 14.41 0.24
N PRO A 383 3.45 14.90 1.42
CA PRO A 383 4.45 14.21 2.25
C PRO A 383 4.10 12.78 2.64
N ALA A 384 2.83 12.42 2.58
CA ALA A 384 2.32 11.07 2.83
C ALA A 384 2.33 10.16 1.59
N GLY A 385 2.45 10.71 0.36
CA GLY A 385 2.34 9.90 -0.85
C GLY A 385 2.36 10.69 -2.16
N SER A 386 2.39 9.93 -3.25
CA SER A 386 2.23 10.42 -4.63
C SER A 386 3.35 11.32 -5.16
N SER A 387 4.59 11.22 -4.64
CA SER A 387 5.75 11.60 -5.45
C SER A 387 5.89 10.64 -6.64
N TYR A 388 6.59 11.06 -7.68
CA TYR A 388 6.96 10.16 -8.77
C TYR A 388 8.44 9.77 -8.71
N SER A 389 8.78 8.61 -9.30
CA SER A 389 10.14 8.11 -9.38
C SER A 389 10.29 7.08 -10.52
N THR A 390 11.52 6.64 -10.74
CA THR A 390 11.87 5.46 -11.52
C THR A 390 12.46 4.36 -10.61
N ASN A 391 12.45 3.12 -11.07
CA ASN A 391 13.09 2.03 -10.32
C ASN A 391 14.60 2.29 -10.11
N ALA A 392 15.28 2.86 -11.11
CA ALA A 392 16.69 3.22 -11.00
C ALA A 392 16.95 4.20 -9.86
N ASP A 393 16.10 5.23 -9.71
CA ASP A 393 16.21 6.20 -8.62
C ASP A 393 15.88 5.59 -7.25
N LEU A 394 14.88 4.72 -7.17
CA LEU A 394 14.57 3.99 -5.94
C LEU A 394 15.75 3.11 -5.48
N LEU A 395 16.44 2.45 -6.42
CA LEU A 395 17.65 1.69 -6.10
C LEU A 395 18.82 2.60 -5.69
N ARG A 396 18.97 3.81 -6.29
CA ARG A 396 19.94 4.83 -5.84
C ARG A 396 19.66 5.29 -4.43
N PHE A 397 18.39 5.58 -4.12
CA PHE A 397 17.95 5.94 -2.77
C PHE A 397 18.33 4.83 -1.76
N SER A 398 18.03 3.57 -2.06
CA SER A 398 18.34 2.45 -1.17
C SER A 398 19.83 2.36 -0.86
N ARG A 399 20.70 2.61 -1.84
CA ARG A 399 22.14 2.63 -1.68
C ARG A 399 22.60 3.82 -0.85
N ALA A 400 22.21 5.04 -1.25
CA ALA A 400 22.61 6.28 -0.57
C ALA A 400 22.20 6.29 0.92
N LEU A 401 21.00 5.76 1.22
CA LEU A 401 20.54 5.62 2.60
C LEU A 401 21.43 4.68 3.41
N ARG A 402 21.75 3.51 2.87
CA ARG A 402 22.58 2.51 3.55
C ARG A 402 24.06 2.92 3.71
N GLU A 403 24.60 3.64 2.73
CA GLU A 403 25.97 4.13 2.74
C GLU A 403 26.15 5.37 3.62
N GLY A 404 25.07 5.90 4.22
CA GLY A 404 25.11 7.03 5.11
C GLY A 404 25.28 8.38 4.42
N GLU A 405 24.99 8.45 3.10
CA GLU A 405 25.06 9.67 2.30
C GLU A 405 23.90 10.63 2.65
N LEU A 406 22.74 10.10 3.10
CA LEU A 406 21.55 10.89 3.43
C LEU A 406 21.42 11.23 4.90
N VAL A 407 21.73 10.28 5.78
CA VAL A 407 21.74 10.42 7.24
C VAL A 407 22.88 9.61 7.82
N LYS A 408 23.44 10.06 8.94
CA LYS A 408 24.56 9.38 9.61
C LYS A 408 24.15 7.99 10.11
N PRO A 409 25.09 7.04 10.18
CA PRO A 409 24.79 5.68 10.64
C PRO A 409 24.12 5.60 12.02
N ALA A 410 24.49 6.47 12.96
CA ALA A 410 23.87 6.50 14.29
C ALA A 410 22.40 6.95 14.26
N THR A 411 22.07 7.96 13.45
CA THR A 411 20.70 8.43 13.25
C THR A 411 19.88 7.38 12.52
N LEU A 412 20.46 6.76 11.48
CA LEU A 412 19.83 5.69 10.73
C LEU A 412 19.54 4.47 11.64
N ALA A 413 20.47 4.10 12.51
CA ALA A 413 20.25 3.05 13.50
C ALA A 413 19.06 3.41 14.42
N LYS A 414 18.98 4.68 14.87
CA LYS A 414 17.85 5.14 15.69
C LYS A 414 16.51 5.08 14.95
N MET A 415 16.48 5.40 13.67
CA MET A 415 15.24 5.30 12.86
C MET A 415 14.66 3.88 12.84
N PHE A 416 15.51 2.85 12.95
CA PHE A 416 15.11 1.44 12.96
C PHE A 416 15.12 0.79 14.35
N ASP A 417 15.36 1.59 15.39
CA ASP A 417 15.31 1.12 16.77
C ASP A 417 13.84 0.96 17.21
N ASP A 418 13.53 -0.15 17.86
CA ASP A 418 12.22 -0.45 18.45
C ASP A 418 11.02 -0.30 17.48
N PRO A 419 10.97 -1.05 16.37
CA PRO A 419 9.87 -0.99 15.43
C PRO A 419 8.54 -1.42 16.09
N VAL A 420 7.48 -0.65 15.86
CA VAL A 420 6.16 -0.95 16.41
C VAL A 420 5.53 -2.12 15.64
N PRO A 421 4.95 -3.13 16.32
CA PRO A 421 4.28 -4.24 15.64
C PRO A 421 3.21 -3.76 14.65
N ALA A 422 3.32 -4.16 13.38
CA ALA A 422 2.42 -3.77 12.30
C ALA A 422 2.19 -4.97 11.36
N GLY A 423 1.04 -5.61 11.47
CA GLY A 423 0.73 -6.83 10.71
C GLY A 423 1.70 -7.99 11.00
N PRO A 424 2.30 -8.62 9.97
CA PRO A 424 3.24 -9.73 10.15
C PRO A 424 4.67 -9.30 10.51
N GLY A 425 4.95 -8.00 10.54
CA GLY A 425 6.26 -7.40 10.81
C GLY A 425 6.17 -6.25 11.77
N GLY A 426 7.03 -5.26 11.59
CA GLY A 426 7.09 -4.01 12.33
C GLY A 426 7.06 -2.78 11.42
N TYR A 427 6.83 -1.63 12.00
CA TYR A 427 6.96 -0.33 11.34
C TYR A 427 7.91 0.56 12.13
N ALA A 428 8.99 0.93 11.50
CA ALA A 428 9.98 1.87 12.03
C ALA A 428 9.70 3.30 11.51
N ALA A 429 10.62 4.22 11.67
CA ALA A 429 10.44 5.60 11.22
C ALA A 429 10.35 5.69 9.68
N GLY A 430 9.15 5.58 9.14
CA GLY A 430 8.87 5.69 7.70
C GLY A 430 9.09 4.41 6.89
N PHE A 431 9.41 3.30 7.53
CA PHE A 431 9.74 2.04 6.88
C PHE A 431 8.99 0.87 7.51
N GLY A 432 8.43 0.01 6.69
CA GLY A 432 8.06 -1.33 7.11
C GLY A 432 9.31 -2.19 7.32
N GLU A 433 9.24 -3.11 8.28
CA GLU A 433 10.34 -4.05 8.58
C GLU A 433 9.80 -5.45 8.81
N ARG A 434 10.50 -6.45 8.27
CA ARG A 434 10.27 -7.87 8.57
C ARG A 434 11.55 -8.69 8.50
N LEU A 435 11.56 -9.83 9.17
CA LEU A 435 12.65 -10.80 9.08
C LEU A 435 12.34 -11.87 8.05
N SER A 436 13.34 -12.18 7.20
CA SER A 436 13.31 -13.30 6.25
C SER A 436 14.70 -13.93 6.20
N HIS A 437 14.78 -15.23 6.39
CA HIS A 437 16.06 -15.97 6.42
C HIS A 437 17.12 -15.35 7.34
N GLY A 438 16.71 -14.79 8.48
CA GLY A 438 17.61 -14.14 9.45
C GLY A 438 18.13 -12.78 9.03
N ARG A 439 17.58 -12.16 7.97
CA ARG A 439 17.91 -10.83 7.48
C ARG A 439 16.71 -9.90 7.56
N HIS A 440 16.97 -8.62 7.83
CA HIS A 440 15.93 -7.60 7.81
C HIS A 440 15.62 -7.18 6.37
N ILE A 441 14.35 -7.22 6.02
CA ILE A 441 13.85 -6.59 4.80
C ILE A 441 13.16 -5.30 5.25
N ARG A 442 13.67 -4.16 4.77
CA ARG A 442 13.20 -2.83 5.10
C ARG A 442 12.77 -2.10 3.84
N GLY A 443 11.74 -1.30 3.93
CA GLY A 443 11.24 -0.56 2.78
C GLY A 443 9.81 -0.11 2.97
N HIS A 444 9.10 0.10 1.88
CA HIS A 444 7.70 0.49 1.93
C HIS A 444 6.95 0.02 0.68
N THR A 445 5.66 -0.22 0.83
CA THR A 445 4.73 -0.38 -0.28
C THR A 445 4.02 0.94 -0.57
N GLY A 446 3.60 1.15 -1.80
CA GLY A 446 2.79 2.29 -2.20
C GLY A 446 1.60 1.84 -3.03
N GLY A 447 0.44 2.43 -2.78
CA GLY A 447 -0.76 2.12 -3.53
C GLY A 447 -1.80 3.22 -3.41
N ILE A 448 -2.39 3.54 -4.54
CA ILE A 448 -3.59 4.36 -4.72
C ILE A 448 -4.19 3.93 -6.06
N GLU A 449 -5.40 4.39 -6.41
CA GLU A 449 -5.92 4.16 -7.75
C GLU A 449 -4.92 4.62 -8.81
N GLY A 450 -4.56 3.71 -9.70
CA GLY A 450 -3.58 3.95 -10.76
C GLY A 450 -2.12 3.78 -10.36
N THR A 451 -1.83 3.31 -9.15
CA THR A 451 -0.46 3.15 -8.66
C THR A 451 -0.31 1.91 -7.81
N THR A 452 0.73 1.14 -8.08
CA THR A 452 1.28 0.14 -7.17
C THR A 452 2.80 0.24 -7.20
N ALA A 453 3.44 0.39 -6.03
CA ALA A 453 4.89 0.45 -5.92
C ALA A 453 5.39 -0.34 -4.71
N ASN A 454 6.63 -0.81 -4.79
CA ASN A 454 7.33 -1.46 -3.68
C ASN A 454 8.84 -1.17 -3.80
N LEU A 455 9.44 -0.83 -2.69
CA LEU A 455 10.90 -0.89 -2.52
C LEU A 455 11.17 -1.78 -1.31
N ALA A 456 11.85 -2.90 -1.52
CA ALA A 456 12.27 -3.80 -0.46
C ALA A 456 13.79 -3.98 -0.49
N ILE A 457 14.44 -3.74 0.64
CA ILE A 457 15.90 -3.72 0.80
C ILE A 457 16.28 -4.80 1.80
N VAL A 458 17.07 -5.77 1.38
CA VAL A 458 17.73 -6.73 2.28
C VAL A 458 18.89 -6.01 2.97
N TRP A 459 18.68 -5.60 4.21
CA TRP A 459 19.49 -4.58 4.86
C TRP A 459 20.95 -4.97 5.01
N GLU A 460 21.24 -6.21 5.38
CA GLU A 460 22.60 -6.69 5.64
C GLU A 460 23.44 -6.83 4.37
N THR A 461 22.82 -7.11 3.23
CA THR A 461 23.53 -7.31 1.96
C THR A 461 23.48 -6.10 1.03
N GLY A 462 22.47 -5.26 1.18
CA GLY A 462 22.16 -4.18 0.27
C GLY A 462 21.45 -4.61 -1.01
N ALA A 463 21.18 -5.89 -1.17
CA ALA A 463 20.34 -6.34 -2.27
C ALA A 463 18.95 -5.71 -2.13
N ALA A 464 18.37 -5.28 -3.25
CA ALA A 464 17.10 -4.58 -3.23
C ALA A 464 16.27 -4.90 -4.47
N VAL A 465 14.96 -4.80 -4.32
CA VAL A 465 14.00 -4.84 -5.43
C VAL A 465 13.14 -3.60 -5.41
N ALA A 466 13.02 -2.95 -6.56
CA ALA A 466 12.09 -1.86 -6.81
C ALA A 466 11.07 -2.33 -7.85
N LEU A 467 9.80 -2.14 -7.57
CA LEU A 467 8.69 -2.39 -8.48
C LEU A 467 7.84 -1.14 -8.55
N THR A 468 7.55 -0.68 -9.76
CA THR A 468 6.60 0.42 -10.00
C THR A 468 5.63 0.00 -11.09
N SER A 469 4.35 0.32 -10.89
CA SER A 469 3.28 -0.03 -11.82
C SER A 469 2.28 1.12 -11.90
N ASN A 470 1.83 1.43 -13.09
CA ASN A 470 0.75 2.38 -13.35
C ASN A 470 -0.64 1.72 -13.30
N GLU A 471 -0.74 0.60 -12.61
CA GLU A 471 -1.99 -0.07 -12.27
C GLU A 471 -2.14 -0.20 -10.76
N GLY A 472 -3.30 0.17 -10.24
CA GLY A 472 -3.54 0.10 -8.80
C GLY A 472 -4.97 0.42 -8.39
N PRO A 473 -5.32 0.06 -7.16
CA PRO A 473 -4.52 -0.83 -6.31
C PRO A 473 -4.45 -2.24 -6.91
N ALA A 474 -3.26 -2.82 -6.93
CA ALA A 474 -3.02 -4.17 -7.45
C ALA A 474 -2.04 -4.93 -6.55
N GLU A 475 -2.16 -6.26 -6.53
CA GLU A 475 -1.34 -7.13 -5.68
C GLU A 475 0.08 -7.34 -6.24
N ASN A 476 0.52 -6.53 -7.20
CA ASN A 476 1.83 -6.65 -7.86
C ASN A 476 3.01 -6.49 -6.90
N TRP A 477 2.84 -5.77 -5.80
CA TRP A 477 3.83 -5.65 -4.72
C TRP A 477 4.24 -7.01 -4.13
N LEU A 478 3.39 -8.05 -4.21
CA LEU A 478 3.71 -9.42 -3.77
C LEU A 478 4.89 -10.02 -4.55
N LEU A 479 5.04 -9.70 -5.84
CA LEU A 479 6.19 -10.14 -6.63
C LEU A 479 7.51 -9.60 -6.05
N ALA A 480 7.54 -8.31 -5.69
CA ALA A 480 8.71 -7.70 -5.07
C ALA A 480 9.04 -8.35 -3.71
N GLU A 481 8.02 -8.65 -2.88
CA GLU A 481 8.20 -9.34 -1.60
C GLU A 481 8.77 -10.75 -1.76
N ARG A 482 8.30 -11.50 -2.77
CA ARG A 482 8.83 -12.83 -3.09
C ARG A 482 10.28 -12.78 -3.55
N ILE A 483 10.63 -11.80 -4.37
CA ILE A 483 12.01 -11.57 -4.80
C ILE A 483 12.88 -11.20 -3.59
N ALA A 484 12.42 -10.32 -2.73
CA ALA A 484 13.13 -9.93 -1.51
C ALA A 484 13.41 -11.13 -0.59
N ASP A 485 12.47 -12.08 -0.47
CA ASP A 485 12.68 -13.32 0.28
C ASP A 485 13.81 -14.18 -0.34
N LEU A 486 13.84 -14.32 -1.67
CA LEU A 486 14.92 -15.04 -2.34
C LEU A 486 16.28 -14.34 -2.20
N LEU A 487 16.30 -13.00 -2.28
CA LEU A 487 17.52 -12.21 -2.02
C LEU A 487 17.99 -12.37 -0.56
N ALA A 488 17.04 -12.43 0.39
CA ALA A 488 17.35 -12.67 1.78
C ALA A 488 17.85 -14.11 2.03
N ALA A 489 17.38 -15.10 1.28
CA ALA A 489 17.89 -16.47 1.32
C ALA A 489 19.35 -16.56 0.80
N GLY A 490 19.75 -15.61 -0.03
CA GLY A 490 21.06 -15.54 -0.67
C GLY A 490 21.08 -16.09 -2.08
N THR A 491 22.15 -15.81 -2.80
CA THR A 491 22.38 -16.37 -4.15
C THR A 491 23.37 -17.52 -4.09
N VAL A 492 23.05 -18.63 -4.73
CA VAL A 492 24.03 -19.70 -5.00
C VAL A 492 24.94 -19.20 -6.11
N LYS A 493 26.27 -19.25 -5.90
CA LYS A 493 27.19 -19.07 -7.02
C LYS A 493 26.92 -20.16 -8.07
N PRO A 494 26.97 -19.82 -9.36
CA PRO A 494 26.78 -20.80 -10.42
C PRO A 494 27.78 -21.95 -10.34
#